data_585d64e596460bcfe3f5c6d6849b6b9e
#
_entry.id   585d64e596460bcfe3f5c6d6849b6b9e
#
_cell.length_a   1.000
_cell.length_b   1.000
_cell.length_c   1.000
_cell.angle_alpha   90.00
_cell.angle_beta   90.00
_cell.angle_gamma   90.00
#
_symmetry.space_group_name_H-M   'P 1'
#
loop_
_entity.id
_entity.type
_entity.pdbx_description
1 polymer ?
#
loop_
_entity_poly.entity_id
_entity_poly.type
_entity_poly.pdbx_seq_one_letter_code
_entity_poly.pdbx_strand_id
1 'polypeptide(L)'
;TRYADTSIKRFFSAFKALMNYACQSGQLAVSPFHGFRLSRRLDVRSAKRALETGELEAIVRYYLDTYYYKTNRKPDVKTMQRRYWRSRVYGADGTVRQAAIDAEQFSLALFICSYIFQGLALVDLARLKWKDMVCIEIPDKEKYDRDRTTYGLRYAEVHKATATFYEINLVRAKTQHPTRVLVERSVAWPYMVPFLGPGKARGNDFVFPIYFDEDPVHQFERITYANNVINQSLQRVAKRIGLTRKVTFYASRHTY
;
A
#
# COMPACT_ATOMS: atom_id res chain seq x y z
N THR A 1 -28.84 17.10 -12.84
CA THR A 1 -27.60 16.34 -12.51
C THR A 1 -28.01 14.93 -12.09
N ARG A 2 -27.64 13.91 -12.86
CA ARG A 2 -27.98 12.51 -12.56
C ARG A 2 -26.89 11.92 -11.66
N TYR A 3 -27.25 11.51 -10.46
CA TYR A 3 -26.32 10.82 -9.57
C TYR A 3 -25.98 9.42 -10.11
N ALA A 4 -24.73 8.99 -9.89
CA ALA A 4 -24.35 7.62 -10.23
C ALA A 4 -25.11 6.60 -9.37
N ASP A 5 -25.49 5.45 -9.94
CA ASP A 5 -26.26 4.40 -9.26
C ASP A 5 -25.60 3.90 -7.97
N THR A 6 -24.26 3.89 -7.92
CA THR A 6 -23.49 3.58 -6.70
C THR A 6 -23.71 4.59 -5.57
N SER A 7 -23.82 5.88 -5.90
CA SER A 7 -24.11 6.96 -4.95
C SER A 7 -25.55 6.83 -4.44
N ILE A 8 -26.51 6.61 -5.33
CA ILE A 8 -27.91 6.37 -4.98
C ILE A 8 -28.03 5.18 -4.02
N LYS A 9 -27.38 4.06 -4.34
CA LYS A 9 -27.36 2.88 -3.46
C LYS A 9 -26.80 3.19 -2.08
N ARG A 10 -25.71 3.97 -2.00
CA ARG A 10 -25.08 4.33 -0.72
C ARG A 10 -26.01 5.19 0.15
N PHE A 11 -26.60 6.25 -0.42
CA PHE A 11 -27.54 7.09 0.32
C PHE A 11 -28.76 6.31 0.77
N PHE A 12 -29.33 5.48 -0.12
CA PHE A 12 -30.48 4.66 0.22
C PHE A 12 -30.17 3.64 1.32
N SER A 13 -28.98 3.03 1.32
CA SER A 13 -28.57 2.10 2.37
C SER A 13 -28.45 2.79 3.72
N ALA A 14 -27.91 4.01 3.77
CA ALA A 14 -27.82 4.79 5.00
C ALA A 14 -29.22 5.17 5.52
N PHE A 15 -30.11 5.60 4.63
CA PHE A 15 -31.48 5.95 4.98
C PHE A 15 -32.28 4.74 5.47
N LYS A 16 -32.13 3.58 4.81
CA LYS A 16 -32.74 2.31 5.26
C LYS A 16 -32.24 1.91 6.64
N ALA A 17 -30.95 2.08 6.93
CA ALA A 17 -30.38 1.80 8.26
C ALA A 17 -31.03 2.68 9.35
N LEU A 18 -31.22 3.98 9.06
CA LEU A 18 -31.88 4.92 9.96
C LEU A 18 -33.33 4.51 10.24
N MET A 19 -34.08 4.13 9.20
CA MET A 19 -35.48 3.67 9.37
C MET A 19 -35.56 2.35 10.14
N ASN A 20 -34.64 1.43 9.92
CA ASN A 20 -34.56 0.20 10.70
C ASN A 20 -34.25 0.49 12.19
N TYR A 21 -33.37 1.46 12.47
CA TYR A 21 -33.10 1.88 13.83
C TYR A 21 -34.35 2.49 14.50
N ALA A 22 -35.10 3.34 13.78
CA ALA A 22 -36.37 3.90 14.26
C ALA A 22 -37.42 2.81 14.58
N CYS A 23 -37.44 1.72 13.81
CA CYS A 23 -38.29 0.56 14.13
C CYS A 23 -37.79 -0.17 15.39
N GLN A 24 -36.50 -0.38 15.53
CA GLN A 24 -35.91 -1.05 16.71
C GLN A 24 -36.11 -0.25 17.99
N SER A 25 -36.10 1.09 17.91
CA SER A 25 -36.33 2.01 19.02
C SER A 25 -37.83 2.25 19.32
N GLY A 26 -38.73 1.60 18.61
CA GLY A 26 -40.16 1.74 18.80
C GLY A 26 -40.80 3.03 18.24
N GLN A 27 -40.01 3.86 17.54
CA GLN A 27 -40.48 5.11 16.93
C GLN A 27 -41.30 4.87 15.64
N LEU A 28 -41.09 3.74 14.98
CA LEU A 28 -41.87 3.30 13.83
C LEU A 28 -42.30 1.85 14.02
N ALA A 29 -43.55 1.58 13.69
CA ALA A 29 -44.09 0.23 13.80
C ALA A 29 -43.52 -0.71 12.72
N VAL A 30 -43.37 -0.22 11.51
CA VAL A 30 -42.81 -0.99 10.37
C VAL A 30 -41.94 -0.09 9.52
N SER A 31 -40.80 -0.62 9.03
CA SER A 31 -39.95 0.11 8.13
C SER A 31 -40.63 0.34 6.78
N PRO A 32 -40.67 1.60 6.27
CA PRO A 32 -41.23 1.89 4.94
C PRO A 32 -40.46 1.20 3.80
N PHE A 33 -39.29 0.63 4.10
CA PHE A 33 -38.48 -0.16 3.17
C PHE A 33 -38.64 -1.67 3.34
N HIS A 34 -39.67 -2.13 4.07
CA HIS A 34 -39.95 -3.54 4.18
C HIS A 34 -40.23 -4.13 2.79
N GLY A 35 -39.51 -5.20 2.42
CA GLY A 35 -39.64 -5.84 1.11
C GLY A 35 -39.03 -5.05 -0.09
N PHE A 36 -38.59 -3.80 0.09
CA PHE A 36 -37.99 -3.02 -0.99
C PHE A 36 -36.53 -3.41 -1.26
N ARG A 37 -36.22 -3.82 -2.48
CA ARG A 37 -34.87 -4.19 -2.95
C ARG A 37 -34.39 -3.26 -4.03
N LEU A 38 -33.56 -2.27 -3.68
CA LEU A 38 -33.00 -1.30 -4.61
C LEU A 38 -32.04 -1.93 -5.63
N SER A 39 -31.33 -3.01 -5.23
CA SER A 39 -30.37 -3.72 -6.10
C SER A 39 -30.96 -4.28 -7.39
N ARG A 40 -32.28 -4.44 -7.47
CA ARG A 40 -32.97 -4.86 -8.70
C ARG A 40 -33.19 -3.72 -9.69
N ARG A 41 -33.04 -2.47 -9.28
CA ARG A 41 -33.34 -1.26 -10.08
C ARG A 41 -32.11 -0.45 -10.47
N LEU A 42 -30.95 -0.74 -9.85
CA LEU A 42 -29.71 -0.03 -10.10
C LEU A 42 -28.66 -0.97 -10.67
N ASP A 43 -28.01 -0.56 -11.75
CA ASP A 43 -26.82 -1.26 -12.25
C ASP A 43 -25.60 -0.82 -11.43
N VAL A 44 -25.29 -1.62 -10.39
CA VAL A 44 -24.18 -1.36 -9.49
C VAL A 44 -22.99 -2.26 -9.84
N ARG A 45 -22.66 -2.34 -11.12
CA ARG A 45 -21.43 -3.02 -11.52
C ARG A 45 -20.24 -2.17 -11.10
N SER A 46 -19.43 -2.69 -10.20
CA SER A 46 -18.14 -2.07 -9.92
C SER A 46 -17.20 -2.34 -11.09
N ALA A 47 -16.64 -1.29 -11.69
CA ALA A 47 -15.59 -1.46 -12.68
C ALA A 47 -14.44 -2.30 -12.08
N LYS A 48 -13.90 -3.24 -12.86
CA LYS A 48 -12.71 -3.98 -12.47
C LYS A 48 -11.60 -2.98 -12.15
N ARG A 49 -11.14 -2.98 -10.90
CA ARG A 49 -10.06 -2.08 -10.41
C ARG A 49 -8.71 -2.77 -10.38
N ALA A 50 -8.69 -4.09 -10.49
CA ALA A 50 -7.47 -4.85 -10.57
C ALA A 50 -6.69 -4.46 -11.84
N LEU A 51 -5.39 -4.30 -11.71
CA LEU A 51 -4.49 -4.15 -12.85
C LEU A 51 -4.23 -5.52 -13.47
N GLU A 52 -3.95 -5.52 -14.76
CA GLU A 52 -3.41 -6.70 -15.42
C GLU A 52 -1.92 -6.83 -15.10
N THR A 53 -1.38 -8.06 -15.19
CA THR A 53 0.02 -8.33 -14.86
C THR A 53 0.98 -7.40 -15.60
N GLY A 54 0.78 -7.19 -16.90
CA GLY A 54 1.62 -6.30 -17.69
C GLY A 54 1.53 -4.83 -17.28
N GLU A 55 0.37 -4.36 -16.78
CA GLU A 55 0.21 -3.00 -16.27
C GLU A 55 0.97 -2.80 -14.96
N LEU A 56 0.91 -3.79 -14.06
CA LEU A 56 1.68 -3.78 -12.82
C LEU A 56 3.18 -3.83 -13.11
N GLU A 57 3.62 -4.72 -13.98
CA GLU A 57 5.02 -4.83 -14.41
C GLU A 57 5.55 -3.52 -14.99
N ALA A 58 4.75 -2.82 -15.79
CA ALA A 58 5.12 -1.52 -16.34
C ALA A 58 5.35 -0.47 -15.24
N ILE A 59 4.50 -0.45 -14.20
CA ILE A 59 4.67 0.44 -13.04
C ILE A 59 5.93 0.08 -12.26
N VAL A 60 6.16 -1.20 -11.98
CA VAL A 60 7.33 -1.70 -11.27
C VAL A 60 8.61 -1.38 -12.04
N ARG A 61 8.66 -1.66 -13.34
CA ARG A 61 9.80 -1.35 -14.21
C ARG A 61 10.09 0.14 -14.23
N TYR A 62 9.07 0.97 -14.41
CA TYR A 62 9.22 2.42 -14.36
C TYR A 62 9.85 2.89 -13.04
N TYR A 63 9.40 2.34 -11.91
CA TYR A 63 9.97 2.66 -10.59
C TYR A 63 11.45 2.25 -10.51
N LEU A 64 11.77 1.01 -10.85
CA LEU A 64 13.13 0.48 -10.76
C LEU A 64 14.08 1.27 -11.65
N ASP A 65 13.72 1.54 -12.89
CA ASP A 65 14.54 2.28 -13.84
C ASP A 65 14.76 3.74 -13.42
N THR A 66 13.73 4.38 -12.86
CA THR A 66 13.76 5.81 -12.53
C THR A 66 14.40 6.09 -11.18
N TYR A 67 14.14 5.27 -10.18
CA TYR A 67 14.47 5.58 -8.78
C TYR A 67 15.47 4.62 -8.14
N TYR A 68 15.46 3.35 -8.49
CA TYR A 68 16.33 2.37 -7.86
C TYR A 68 17.66 2.21 -8.59
N TYR A 69 17.64 1.84 -9.86
CA TYR A 69 18.86 1.65 -10.64
C TYR A 69 19.48 2.97 -11.13
N LYS A 70 18.72 4.07 -11.08
CA LYS A 70 19.16 5.39 -11.58
C LYS A 70 19.77 5.32 -12.98
N THR A 71 19.30 4.37 -13.79
CA THR A 71 19.73 4.23 -15.16
C THR A 71 19.36 5.50 -15.91
N ASN A 72 20.29 6.31 -16.23
CA ASN A 72 20.47 7.63 -16.88
C ASN A 72 19.32 8.30 -17.66
N ARG A 73 18.09 7.86 -17.54
CA ARG A 73 16.92 8.58 -18.02
C ARG A 73 16.45 9.52 -16.91
N LYS A 74 17.19 10.62 -16.71
CA LYS A 74 16.63 11.77 -16.01
C LYS A 74 15.31 12.10 -16.70
N PRO A 75 14.13 11.97 -16.03
CA PRO A 75 12.92 12.53 -16.61
C PRO A 75 13.23 13.99 -16.91
N ASP A 76 12.78 14.48 -18.04
CA ASP A 76 13.04 15.84 -18.50
C ASP A 76 12.67 16.84 -17.39
N VAL A 77 13.69 17.39 -16.75
CA VAL A 77 13.60 18.14 -15.48
C VAL A 77 12.85 19.45 -15.68
N LYS A 78 12.68 19.91 -16.93
CA LYS A 78 12.08 21.21 -17.24
C LYS A 78 10.57 21.28 -17.10
N THR A 79 9.86 20.13 -17.09
CA THR A 79 8.39 20.10 -17.06
C THR A 79 7.79 19.63 -15.74
N MET A 80 8.59 19.20 -14.76
CA MET A 80 8.07 18.69 -13.51
C MET A 80 8.27 19.69 -12.36
N GLN A 81 7.18 20.30 -11.92
CA GLN A 81 7.11 20.81 -10.55
C GLN A 81 7.26 19.61 -9.60
N ARG A 82 8.50 19.35 -9.16
CA ARG A 82 8.80 18.29 -8.20
C ARG A 82 8.06 18.61 -6.91
N ARG A 83 7.07 17.81 -6.59
CA ARG A 83 6.42 17.83 -5.27
C ARG A 83 7.21 16.88 -4.38
N TYR A 84 7.60 17.36 -3.22
CA TYR A 84 8.30 16.54 -2.23
C TYR A 84 7.35 16.15 -1.12
N TRP A 85 7.44 14.87 -0.72
CA TRP A 85 6.85 14.38 0.50
C TRP A 85 7.81 14.70 1.65
N ARG A 86 7.37 15.49 2.60
CA ARG A 86 8.16 15.79 3.80
C ARG A 86 8.05 14.63 4.78
N SER A 87 9.18 14.07 5.14
CA SER A 87 9.32 12.95 6.07
C SER A 87 10.20 13.37 7.24
N ARG A 88 9.94 12.81 8.41
CA ARG A 88 10.89 12.85 9.51
C ARG A 88 11.81 11.65 9.37
N VAL A 89 13.10 11.90 9.35
CA VAL A 89 14.13 10.87 9.30
C VAL A 89 14.97 11.00 10.56
N TYR A 90 15.18 9.90 11.24
CA TYR A 90 16.01 9.87 12.44
C TYR A 90 17.48 9.82 12.06
N GLY A 91 18.26 10.76 12.56
CA GLY A 91 19.71 10.75 12.42
C GLY A 91 20.37 9.66 13.27
N ALA A 92 21.61 9.29 12.95
CA ALA A 92 22.38 8.32 13.73
C ALA A 92 22.58 8.74 15.22
N ASP A 93 22.50 10.03 15.46
CA ASP A 93 22.58 10.70 16.78
C ASP A 93 21.22 10.80 17.51
N GLY A 94 20.15 10.26 16.93
CA GLY A 94 18.80 10.34 17.47
C GLY A 94 18.09 11.67 17.17
N THR A 95 18.72 12.60 16.45
CA THR A 95 18.08 13.85 16.04
C THR A 95 17.05 13.57 14.95
N VAL A 96 15.93 14.30 15.00
CA VAL A 96 14.89 14.24 13.97
C VAL A 96 15.20 15.27 12.90
N ARG A 97 15.51 14.81 11.69
CA ARG A 97 15.69 15.68 10.53
C ARG A 97 14.50 15.55 9.58
N GLN A 98 14.15 16.64 8.92
CA GLN A 98 13.19 16.59 7.83
C GLN A 98 13.92 16.12 6.56
N ALA A 99 13.51 14.97 6.03
CA ALA A 99 13.90 14.52 4.70
C ALA A 99 12.77 14.81 3.71
N ALA A 100 13.15 15.14 2.48
CA ALA A 100 12.20 15.29 1.38
C ALA A 100 12.37 14.11 0.43
N ILE A 101 11.35 13.29 0.31
CA ILE A 101 11.25 12.20 -0.67
C ILE A 101 10.48 12.75 -1.87
N ASP A 102 10.91 12.45 -3.08
CA ASP A 102 10.13 12.76 -4.28
C ASP A 102 8.73 12.15 -4.14
N ALA A 103 7.67 12.95 -4.34
CA ALA A 103 6.30 12.51 -4.09
C ALA A 103 5.84 11.40 -5.05
N GLU A 104 6.43 11.33 -6.24
CA GLU A 104 6.16 10.25 -7.19
C GLU A 104 6.85 8.96 -6.72
N GLN A 105 8.13 9.05 -6.31
CA GLN A 105 8.86 7.92 -5.73
C GLN A 105 8.15 7.38 -4.49
N PHE A 106 7.75 8.25 -3.56
CA PHE A 106 6.97 7.89 -2.38
C PHE A 106 5.69 7.14 -2.74
N SER A 107 4.94 7.67 -3.71
CA SER A 107 3.65 7.13 -4.10
C SER A 107 3.76 5.75 -4.76
N LEU A 108 4.71 5.59 -5.67
CA LEU A 108 4.95 4.33 -6.36
C LEU A 108 5.48 3.26 -5.40
N ALA A 109 6.43 3.62 -4.54
CA ALA A 109 6.98 2.71 -3.54
C ALA A 109 5.88 2.17 -2.62
N LEU A 110 5.01 3.05 -2.09
CA LEU A 110 3.87 2.63 -1.27
C LEU A 110 2.86 1.76 -2.02
N PHE A 111 2.57 2.09 -3.27
CA PHE A 111 1.68 1.30 -4.11
C PHE A 111 2.20 -0.11 -4.32
N ILE A 112 3.50 -0.24 -4.65
CA ILE A 112 4.15 -1.54 -4.85
C ILE A 112 4.26 -2.30 -3.52
N CYS A 113 4.63 -1.62 -2.41
CA CYS A 113 4.61 -2.23 -1.09
C CYS A 113 3.22 -2.76 -0.69
N SER A 114 2.15 -2.01 -0.98
CA SER A 114 0.79 -2.51 -0.74
C SER A 114 0.51 -3.81 -1.48
N TYR A 115 0.94 -3.92 -2.73
CA TYR A 115 0.77 -5.14 -3.53
C TYR A 115 1.58 -6.31 -2.95
N ILE A 116 2.90 -6.14 -2.76
CA ILE A 116 3.76 -7.23 -2.26
C ILE A 116 3.44 -7.62 -0.81
N PHE A 117 2.86 -6.73 -0.03
CA PHE A 117 2.35 -7.00 1.32
C PHE A 117 0.90 -7.49 1.28
N GLN A 118 0.54 -8.24 0.24
CA GLN A 118 -0.75 -8.93 0.11
C GLN A 118 -1.96 -7.98 0.21
N GLY A 119 -1.85 -6.82 -0.43
CA GLY A 119 -2.95 -5.87 -0.52
C GLY A 119 -3.25 -5.14 0.79
N LEU A 120 -2.24 -4.83 1.61
CA LEU A 120 -2.42 -4.00 2.81
C LEU A 120 -3.00 -2.64 2.42
N ALA A 121 -3.99 -2.17 3.19
CA ALA A 121 -4.57 -0.85 2.98
C ALA A 121 -3.58 0.26 3.34
N LEU A 122 -3.77 1.45 2.75
CA LEU A 122 -2.92 2.61 3.06
C LEU A 122 -2.86 2.93 4.55
N VAL A 123 -3.99 2.78 5.26
CA VAL A 123 -4.06 2.98 6.71
C VAL A 123 -3.25 1.93 7.48
N ASP A 124 -3.23 0.68 7.00
CA ASP A 124 -2.46 -0.39 7.64
C ASP A 124 -0.96 -0.15 7.43
N LEU A 125 -0.55 0.25 6.20
CA LEU A 125 0.84 0.66 5.93
C LEU A 125 1.26 1.88 6.75
N ALA A 126 0.38 2.88 6.90
CA ALA A 126 0.66 4.07 7.67
C ALA A 126 0.91 3.79 9.16
N ARG A 127 0.28 2.73 9.70
CA ARG A 127 0.39 2.32 11.10
C ARG A 127 1.51 1.31 11.34
N LEU A 128 2.08 0.73 10.28
CA LEU A 128 3.11 -0.29 10.37
C LEU A 128 4.37 0.27 11.04
N LYS A 129 4.83 -0.37 12.10
CA LYS A 129 6.04 -0.03 12.83
C LYS A 129 7.12 -1.09 12.63
N TRP A 130 8.37 -0.71 12.81
CA TRP A 130 9.49 -1.64 12.65
C TRP A 130 9.41 -2.84 13.59
N LYS A 131 8.83 -2.69 14.78
CA LYS A 131 8.61 -3.82 15.72
C LYS A 131 7.63 -4.87 15.19
N ASP A 132 6.76 -4.48 14.26
CA ASP A 132 5.76 -5.36 13.66
C ASP A 132 6.35 -6.16 12.48
N MET A 133 7.62 -5.89 12.12
CA MET A 133 8.35 -6.54 11.04
C MET A 133 9.53 -7.31 11.59
N VAL A 134 9.46 -8.63 11.56
CA VAL A 134 10.53 -9.52 12.02
C VAL A 134 11.26 -10.09 10.80
N CYS A 135 12.60 -10.03 10.82
CA CYS A 135 13.40 -10.74 9.83
C CYS A 135 13.51 -12.21 10.24
N ILE A 136 13.09 -13.10 9.35
CA ILE A 136 13.25 -14.54 9.53
C ILE A 136 14.03 -15.12 8.36
N GLU A 137 14.82 -16.16 8.65
CA GLU A 137 15.56 -16.91 7.64
C GLU A 137 14.83 -18.23 7.39
N ILE A 138 14.52 -18.49 6.14
CA ILE A 138 13.86 -19.73 5.71
C ILE A 138 14.83 -20.47 4.78
N PRO A 139 15.04 -21.79 4.96
CA PRO A 139 15.83 -22.57 4.03
C PRO A 139 15.32 -22.44 2.59
N ASP A 140 16.21 -22.06 1.68
CA ASP A 140 15.93 -21.97 0.26
C ASP A 140 16.33 -23.27 -0.43
N LYS A 141 15.37 -24.16 -0.60
CA LYS A 141 15.58 -25.47 -1.19
C LYS A 141 16.06 -25.38 -2.63
N GLU A 142 15.51 -24.47 -3.44
CA GLU A 142 15.90 -24.33 -4.85
C GLU A 142 17.34 -23.85 -4.99
N LYS A 143 17.74 -22.91 -4.14
CA LYS A 143 19.14 -22.45 -4.09
C LYS A 143 20.05 -23.54 -3.58
N TYR A 144 19.64 -24.29 -2.54
CA TYR A 144 20.39 -25.42 -2.04
C TYR A 144 20.63 -26.51 -3.11
N ASP A 145 19.56 -26.89 -3.83
CA ASP A 145 19.65 -27.91 -4.88
C ASP A 145 20.52 -27.42 -6.05
N ARG A 146 20.43 -26.15 -6.42
CA ARG A 146 21.29 -25.52 -7.43
C ARG A 146 22.76 -25.50 -6.99
N ASP A 147 23.03 -25.04 -5.77
CA ASP A 147 24.38 -24.98 -5.24
C ASP A 147 24.99 -26.36 -5.10
N ARG A 148 24.22 -27.36 -4.68
CA ARG A 148 24.61 -28.77 -4.65
C ARG A 148 25.00 -29.29 -6.02
N THR A 149 24.21 -28.96 -7.03
CA THR A 149 24.45 -29.43 -8.41
C THR A 149 25.67 -28.74 -9.02
N THR A 150 25.85 -27.44 -8.75
CA THR A 150 26.91 -26.62 -9.36
C THR A 150 28.25 -26.76 -8.65
N TYR A 151 28.24 -26.76 -7.32
CA TYR A 151 29.45 -26.68 -6.50
C TYR A 151 29.68 -27.90 -5.60
N GLY A 152 28.74 -28.85 -5.58
CA GLY A 152 28.80 -30.07 -4.80
C GLY A 152 28.17 -29.98 -3.42
N LEU A 153 27.90 -31.16 -2.84
CA LEU A 153 27.17 -31.32 -1.57
C LEU A 153 27.81 -30.53 -0.42
N ARG A 154 29.12 -30.65 -0.25
CA ARG A 154 29.87 -30.00 0.83
C ARG A 154 29.74 -28.47 0.80
N TYR A 155 29.72 -27.88 -0.39
CA TYR A 155 29.51 -26.44 -0.55
C TYR A 155 28.10 -26.05 -0.12
N ALA A 156 27.07 -26.76 -0.58
CA ALA A 156 25.68 -26.49 -0.24
C ALA A 156 25.40 -26.62 1.26
N GLU A 157 26.01 -27.62 1.92
CA GLU A 157 25.87 -27.81 3.37
C GLU A 157 26.54 -26.72 4.20
N VAL A 158 27.71 -26.24 3.78
CA VAL A 158 28.46 -25.17 4.48
C VAL A 158 27.78 -23.82 4.32
N HIS A 159 27.28 -23.52 3.13
CA HIS A 159 26.75 -22.19 2.82
C HIS A 159 25.25 -22.02 3.14
N LYS A 160 24.59 -23.06 3.70
CA LYS A 160 23.19 -23.07 4.16
C LYS A 160 22.34 -22.06 3.38
N ALA A 161 21.95 -22.42 2.16
CA ALA A 161 21.15 -21.53 1.33
C ALA A 161 19.87 -21.13 2.06
N THR A 162 19.81 -19.89 2.52
CA THR A 162 18.62 -19.32 3.19
C THR A 162 18.17 -18.09 2.44
N ALA A 163 16.87 -17.88 2.39
CA ALA A 163 16.25 -16.63 1.97
C ALA A 163 15.76 -15.87 3.21
N THR A 164 16.01 -14.58 3.24
CA THR A 164 15.55 -13.71 4.33
C THR A 164 14.18 -13.15 4.00
N PHE A 165 13.23 -13.31 4.90
CA PHE A 165 11.88 -12.79 4.77
C PHE A 165 11.59 -11.74 5.84
N TYR A 166 10.72 -10.79 5.49
CA TYR A 166 9.99 -10.01 6.47
C TYR A 166 8.70 -10.74 6.82
N GLU A 167 8.54 -11.07 8.08
CA GLU A 167 7.27 -11.47 8.66
C GLU A 167 6.62 -10.24 9.30
N ILE A 168 5.48 -9.83 8.76
CA ILE A 168 4.72 -8.66 9.19
C ILE A 168 3.50 -9.14 9.97
N ASN A 169 3.43 -8.80 11.25
CA ASN A 169 2.32 -9.13 12.12
C ASN A 169 1.58 -7.85 12.52
N LEU A 170 0.35 -7.69 12.07
CA LEU A 170 -0.45 -6.51 12.36
C LEU A 170 -1.93 -6.84 12.54
N VAL A 171 -2.65 -5.93 13.23
CA VAL A 171 -4.11 -5.96 13.31
C VAL A 171 -4.65 -4.93 12.33
N ARG A 172 -5.48 -5.38 11.36
CA ARG A 172 -6.05 -4.51 10.34
C ARG A 172 -6.93 -3.42 10.95
N ALA A 173 -6.71 -2.17 10.58
CA ALA A 173 -7.42 -1.03 11.14
C ALA A 173 -8.94 -1.10 10.97
N LYS A 174 -9.42 -1.57 9.80
CA LYS A 174 -10.85 -1.60 9.48
C LYS A 174 -11.59 -2.79 10.08
N THR A 175 -11.00 -3.98 10.09
CA THR A 175 -11.67 -5.23 10.42
C THR A 175 -11.27 -5.79 11.78
N GLN A 176 -10.24 -5.21 12.39
CA GLN A 176 -9.64 -5.66 13.66
C GLN A 176 -9.17 -7.13 13.62
N HIS A 177 -9.00 -7.69 12.41
CA HIS A 177 -8.47 -9.03 12.26
C HIS A 177 -6.94 -9.04 12.29
N PRO A 178 -6.32 -9.96 13.05
CA PRO A 178 -4.89 -10.18 12.98
C PRO A 178 -4.53 -10.67 11.56
N THR A 179 -3.46 -10.15 11.04
CA THR A 179 -2.97 -10.48 9.69
C THR A 179 -1.48 -10.70 9.76
N ARG A 180 -1.04 -11.82 9.21
CA ARG A 180 0.36 -12.18 9.04
C ARG A 180 0.68 -12.15 7.55
N VAL A 181 1.72 -11.41 7.19
CA VAL A 181 2.22 -11.32 5.81
C VAL A 181 3.66 -11.77 5.82
N LEU A 182 4.01 -12.64 4.88
CA LEU A 182 5.38 -13.09 4.66
C LEU A 182 5.82 -12.59 3.27
N VAL A 183 6.93 -11.86 3.22
CA VAL A 183 7.47 -11.34 1.97
C VAL A 183 8.98 -11.45 1.96
N GLU A 184 9.55 -11.91 0.86
CA GLU A 184 10.99 -11.99 0.71
C GLU A 184 11.62 -10.59 0.77
N ARG A 185 12.66 -10.46 1.60
CA ARG A 185 13.33 -9.17 1.82
C ARG A 185 13.90 -8.58 0.54
N SER A 186 14.48 -9.39 -0.32
CA SER A 186 15.06 -8.97 -1.60
C SER A 186 14.01 -8.32 -2.52
N VAL A 187 12.78 -8.84 -2.50
CA VAL A 187 11.63 -8.29 -3.26
C VAL A 187 11.14 -6.98 -2.69
N ALA A 188 11.07 -6.86 -1.34
CA ALA A 188 10.55 -5.66 -0.68
C ALA A 188 11.57 -4.50 -0.63
N TRP A 189 12.85 -4.83 -0.50
CA TRP A 189 13.91 -3.88 -0.21
C TRP A 189 13.99 -2.68 -1.18
N PRO A 190 13.94 -2.83 -2.51
CA PRO A 190 14.05 -1.70 -3.43
C PRO A 190 13.00 -0.61 -3.18
N TYR A 191 11.83 -0.98 -2.67
CA TYR A 191 10.70 -0.07 -2.43
C TYR A 191 10.70 0.48 -1.02
N MET A 192 11.40 -0.15 -0.08
CA MET A 192 11.50 0.28 1.31
C MET A 192 12.69 1.23 1.56
N VAL A 193 13.78 1.06 0.80
CA VAL A 193 15.01 1.87 0.93
C VAL A 193 14.76 3.38 0.98
N PRO A 194 13.85 3.98 0.19
CA PRO A 194 13.63 5.42 0.24
C PRO A 194 13.13 5.94 1.59
N PHE A 195 12.59 5.05 2.43
CA PHE A 195 12.04 5.40 3.74
C PHE A 195 13.03 5.15 4.88
N LEU A 196 14.15 4.50 4.57
CA LEU A 196 15.20 4.26 5.55
C LEU A 196 16.03 5.54 5.71
N GLY A 197 16.01 6.08 6.90
CA GLY A 197 16.90 7.18 7.24
C GLY A 197 18.33 6.70 7.48
N PRO A 198 19.30 7.63 7.57
CA PRO A 198 20.71 7.32 7.86
C PRO A 198 20.92 6.73 9.27
N GLY A 199 19.93 6.85 10.15
CA GLY A 199 19.97 6.29 11.51
C GLY A 199 19.29 4.93 11.59
N LYS A 200 19.57 4.19 12.68
CA LYS A 200 18.87 2.95 13.00
C LYS A 200 17.44 3.29 13.41
N ALA A 201 16.46 2.77 12.66
CA ALA A 201 15.05 2.86 13.05
C ALA A 201 14.85 2.15 14.41
N ARG A 202 14.06 2.78 15.28
CA ARG A 202 13.65 2.17 16.56
C ARG A 202 12.40 1.35 16.35
N GLY A 203 12.20 0.32 17.17
CA GLY A 203 11.06 -0.59 17.00
C GLY A 203 9.69 0.11 16.96
N ASN A 204 9.53 1.22 17.67
CA ASN A 204 8.29 2.00 17.69
C ASN A 204 8.15 3.03 16.54
N ASP A 205 9.18 3.22 15.71
CA ASP A 205 9.10 4.14 14.57
C ASP A 205 8.24 3.56 13.46
N PHE A 206 7.51 4.42 12.76
CA PHE A 206 6.74 4.02 11.59
C PHE A 206 7.65 3.63 10.43
N VAL A 207 7.32 2.54 9.74
CA VAL A 207 8.07 2.07 8.55
C VAL A 207 7.94 3.08 7.41
N PHE A 208 6.71 3.56 7.20
CA PHE A 208 6.41 4.55 6.17
C PHE A 208 6.12 5.92 6.78
N PRO A 209 6.71 7.00 6.26
CA PRO A 209 6.62 8.33 6.88
C PRO A 209 5.29 9.03 6.56
N ILE A 210 4.16 8.36 6.85
CA ILE A 210 2.82 8.93 6.70
C ILE A 210 2.40 9.56 8.02
N TYR A 211 2.51 8.79 9.12
CA TYR A 211 2.25 9.25 10.47
C TYR A 211 3.55 9.69 11.16
N PHE A 212 3.43 10.66 12.04
CA PHE A 212 4.55 11.18 12.83
C PHE A 212 4.29 11.12 14.32
N ASP A 213 3.04 10.94 14.70
CA ASP A 213 2.56 10.88 16.08
C ASP A 213 1.34 9.95 16.17
N GLU A 214 0.85 9.77 17.39
CA GLU A 214 -0.30 8.91 17.70
C GLU A 214 -1.62 9.70 17.79
N ASP A 215 -1.63 11.02 17.52
CA ASP A 215 -2.85 11.83 17.55
C ASP A 215 -3.82 11.40 16.44
N PRO A 216 -5.04 10.94 16.77
CA PRO A 216 -5.99 10.44 15.76
C PRO A 216 -6.43 11.51 14.76
N VAL A 217 -6.49 12.78 15.14
CA VAL A 217 -6.87 13.90 14.26
C VAL A 217 -5.76 14.11 13.23
N HIS A 218 -4.51 14.23 13.69
CA HIS A 218 -3.36 14.35 12.81
C HIS A 218 -3.21 13.14 11.88
N GLN A 219 -3.44 11.93 12.39
CA GLN A 219 -3.39 10.72 11.58
C GLN A 219 -4.47 10.73 10.48
N PHE A 220 -5.69 11.17 10.80
CA PHE A 220 -6.77 11.27 9.81
C PHE A 220 -6.45 12.28 8.70
N GLU A 221 -5.95 13.45 9.07
CA GLU A 221 -5.54 14.48 8.09
C GLU A 221 -4.38 13.98 7.20
N ARG A 222 -3.38 13.38 7.81
CA ARG A 222 -2.20 12.85 7.11
C ARG A 222 -2.55 11.74 6.15
N ILE A 223 -3.38 10.77 6.53
CA ILE A 223 -3.79 9.68 5.65
C ILE A 223 -4.62 10.19 4.47
N THR A 224 -5.49 11.18 4.70
CA THR A 224 -6.29 11.81 3.66
C THR A 224 -5.40 12.55 2.65
N TYR A 225 -4.45 13.32 3.15
CA TYR A 225 -3.48 14.01 2.32
C TYR A 225 -2.61 13.03 1.52
N ALA A 226 -2.05 12.00 2.18
CA ALA A 226 -1.26 10.96 1.54
C ALA A 226 -2.02 10.27 0.40
N ASN A 227 -3.26 9.88 0.64
CA ASN A 227 -4.09 9.23 -0.37
C ASN A 227 -4.29 10.11 -1.61
N ASN A 228 -4.48 11.42 -1.43
CA ASN A 228 -4.60 12.36 -2.53
C ASN A 228 -3.30 12.51 -3.32
N VAL A 229 -2.16 12.67 -2.64
CA VAL A 229 -0.83 12.76 -3.28
C VAL A 229 -0.51 11.51 -4.06
N ILE A 230 -0.74 10.34 -3.47
CA ILE A 230 -0.48 9.03 -4.08
C ILE A 230 -1.32 8.86 -5.34
N ASN A 231 -2.63 9.09 -5.25
CA ASN A 231 -3.52 8.91 -6.40
C ASN A 231 -3.20 9.87 -7.55
N GLN A 232 -2.84 11.13 -7.27
CA GLN A 232 -2.40 12.08 -8.29
C GLN A 232 -1.10 11.63 -8.96
N SER A 233 -0.14 11.13 -8.19
CA SER A 233 1.13 10.64 -8.71
C SER A 233 0.94 9.40 -9.58
N LEU A 234 0.16 8.42 -9.10
CA LEU A 234 -0.16 7.20 -9.84
C LEU A 234 -0.83 7.50 -11.18
N GLN A 235 -1.76 8.47 -11.23
CA GLN A 235 -2.41 8.86 -12.49
C GLN A 235 -1.44 9.51 -13.47
N ARG A 236 -0.51 10.37 -12.99
CA ARG A 236 0.51 10.97 -13.84
C ARG A 236 1.45 9.91 -14.43
N VAL A 237 1.90 8.97 -13.59
CA VAL A 237 2.75 7.87 -14.05
C VAL A 237 2.01 6.97 -15.02
N ALA A 238 0.79 6.56 -14.70
CA ALA A 238 -0.03 5.73 -15.59
C ALA A 238 -0.16 6.37 -16.99
N LYS A 239 -0.45 7.67 -17.06
CA LYS A 239 -0.49 8.42 -18.33
C LYS A 239 0.87 8.41 -19.05
N ARG A 240 1.98 8.58 -18.31
CA ARG A 240 3.33 8.63 -18.87
C ARG A 240 3.78 7.30 -19.45
N ILE A 241 3.40 6.18 -18.82
CA ILE A 241 3.72 4.82 -19.31
C ILE A 241 2.65 4.24 -20.24
N GLY A 242 1.66 5.06 -20.66
CA GLY A 242 0.67 4.69 -21.68
C GLY A 242 -0.49 3.85 -21.18
N LEU A 243 -0.74 3.78 -19.85
CA LEU A 243 -1.92 3.08 -19.33
C LEU A 243 -3.19 3.90 -19.58
N THR A 244 -4.21 3.26 -20.14
CA THR A 244 -5.47 3.89 -20.51
C THR A 244 -6.46 4.00 -19.35
N ARG A 245 -6.31 3.11 -18.34
CA ARG A 245 -7.20 3.08 -17.17
C ARG A 245 -6.71 4.00 -16.05
N LYS A 246 -7.65 4.38 -15.20
CA LYS A 246 -7.36 5.13 -13.99
C LYS A 246 -6.71 4.23 -12.94
N VAL A 247 -5.44 4.46 -12.63
CA VAL A 247 -4.73 3.79 -11.54
C VAL A 247 -4.93 4.56 -10.24
N THR A 248 -5.35 3.88 -9.19
CA THR A 248 -5.47 4.43 -7.82
C THR A 248 -4.77 3.52 -6.84
N PHE A 249 -4.44 4.01 -5.65
CA PHE A 249 -3.82 3.19 -4.62
C PHE A 249 -4.63 1.92 -4.31
N TYR A 250 -5.95 2.03 -4.35
CA TYR A 250 -6.84 0.90 -4.08
C TYR A 250 -6.72 -0.23 -5.12
N ALA A 251 -6.21 0.07 -6.32
CA ALA A 251 -5.98 -0.96 -7.35
C ALA A 251 -4.97 -2.03 -6.89
N SER A 252 -3.94 -1.67 -6.11
CA SER A 252 -2.95 -2.62 -5.58
C SER A 252 -3.59 -3.78 -4.80
N ARG A 253 -4.68 -3.51 -4.06
CA ARG A 253 -5.40 -4.51 -3.26
C ARG A 253 -6.25 -5.47 -4.09
N HIS A 254 -6.69 -5.05 -5.27
CA HIS A 254 -7.50 -5.86 -6.17
C HIS A 254 -6.66 -6.65 -7.15
N THR A 255 -5.41 -6.25 -7.33
CA THR A 255 -4.44 -6.90 -8.22
C THR A 255 -3.76 -8.10 -7.54
N TYR A 256 -3.63 -8.04 -6.21
CA TYR A 256 -3.14 -9.13 -5.40
C TYR A 256 -4.05 -10.36 -5.41
#